data_9230457abee982faf0fedf39d4503701
#
_entry.id   9230457abee982faf0fedf39d4503701
#
_cell.length_a   1.000
_cell.length_b   1.000
_cell.length_c   1.000
_cell.angle_alpha   90.00
_cell.angle_beta   90.00
_cell.angle_gamma   90.00
#
_symmetry.space_group_name_H-M   'P 1'
#
loop_
_entity.id
_entity.type
_entity.pdbx_description
1 polymer ?
#
loop_
_entity_poly.entity_id
_entity_poly.type
_entity_poly.pdbx_seq_one_letter_code
_entity_poly.pdbx_strand_id
1 'polypeptide(L)'
;MRFGLFCSPKADAPGFRPETGRGFFDYLEFNVEAEALGFHSGFSVEHHFSGWNQVSSTLMLLGALAMRTRTLRLGTAVIVPPWHNPVLLAEEVATLDLLSHGRLDLGIGKGYRHSEFKGFQISPDEAETRFDEAVEVMTRAWTTRERFSHKGRFWHFEDVIVEPPPAQRPHPPLWVAAGNPHSIRRAAARGFSLILDQYASAAALGERIAIYKAEREANGLPFDPMQVTAARQLYVAKDKADKEAALIRQAEYTRRTINVARMPDGKTGSHVLAYADRAGATEENALFGTPEEIAGMIEALRDAGVAYVLLTVAGGVDQLRRFAREIMPAFAREPAARAAE
;
A
#
# COMPACT_ATOMS: atom_id res chain seq x y z
N MET A 1 15.34 9.74 5.03
CA MET A 1 14.12 8.88 4.92
C MET A 1 13.39 9.21 3.63
N ARG A 2 12.52 8.32 3.13
CA ARG A 2 11.59 8.62 2.03
C ARG A 2 10.16 8.67 2.53
N PHE A 3 9.37 9.53 1.90
CA PHE A 3 7.94 9.67 2.19
C PHE A 3 7.14 9.42 0.93
N GLY A 4 6.12 8.61 1.05
CA GLY A 4 5.11 8.37 0.02
C GLY A 4 3.71 8.59 0.58
N LEU A 5 2.71 8.41 -0.27
CA LEU A 5 1.31 8.50 0.11
C LEU A 5 0.68 7.11 0.19
N PHE A 6 -0.23 6.94 1.13
CA PHE A 6 -1.18 5.84 1.21
C PHE A 6 -2.59 6.44 1.14
N CYS A 7 -3.16 6.49 -0.05
CA CYS A 7 -4.40 7.22 -0.27
C CYS A 7 -5.28 6.53 -1.33
N SER A 8 -6.53 6.92 -1.35
CA SER A 8 -7.52 6.42 -2.33
C SER A 8 -8.56 7.50 -2.60
N PRO A 9 -9.16 7.50 -3.81
CA PRO A 9 -10.30 8.35 -4.08
C PRO A 9 -11.46 8.04 -3.14
N LYS A 10 -12.22 9.08 -2.80
CA LYS A 10 -13.42 8.99 -1.95
C LYS A 10 -14.66 9.28 -2.80
N ALA A 11 -15.78 8.65 -2.46
CA ALA A 11 -17.06 8.97 -3.05
C ALA A 11 -17.44 10.42 -2.76
N ASP A 12 -17.99 11.12 -3.77
CA ASP A 12 -18.49 12.51 -3.64
C ASP A 12 -19.74 12.55 -2.73
N ALA A 13 -20.58 11.51 -2.87
CA ALA A 13 -21.81 11.39 -2.12
C ALA A 13 -21.94 10.00 -1.46
N PRO A 14 -22.44 9.91 -0.23
CA PRO A 14 -22.67 8.62 0.40
C PRO A 14 -23.83 7.86 -0.24
N GLY A 15 -23.67 6.55 -0.38
CA GLY A 15 -24.75 5.60 -0.64
C GLY A 15 -25.29 5.56 -2.06
N PHE A 16 -24.53 5.00 -3.02
CA PHE A 16 -24.99 4.62 -4.36
C PHE A 16 -25.70 5.72 -5.18
N ARG A 17 -25.47 6.99 -4.87
CA ARG A 17 -25.96 8.11 -5.68
C ARG A 17 -25.06 8.28 -6.90
N PRO A 18 -25.56 8.87 -7.98
CA PRO A 18 -24.73 9.24 -9.11
C PRO A 18 -23.53 10.07 -8.66
N GLU A 19 -22.35 9.63 -9.04
CA GLU A 19 -21.09 10.28 -8.75
C GLU A 19 -20.69 11.20 -9.92
N THR A 20 -20.04 12.29 -9.59
CA THR A 20 -19.49 13.21 -10.61
C THR A 20 -18.09 12.77 -11.08
N GLY A 21 -17.49 11.80 -10.39
CA GLY A 21 -16.11 11.42 -10.57
C GLY A 21 -15.11 12.38 -9.91
N ARG A 22 -15.58 13.39 -9.17
CA ARG A 22 -14.76 14.41 -8.53
C ARG A 22 -13.70 13.78 -7.61
N GLY A 23 -14.06 12.77 -6.83
CA GLY A 23 -13.14 12.08 -5.93
C GLY A 23 -11.93 11.46 -6.65
N PHE A 24 -12.10 11.02 -7.91
CA PHE A 24 -10.98 10.55 -8.75
C PHE A 24 -10.09 11.70 -9.19
N PHE A 25 -10.66 12.81 -9.63
CA PHE A 25 -9.88 13.99 -10.03
C PHE A 25 -9.14 14.58 -8.83
N ASP A 26 -9.78 14.72 -7.68
CA ASP A 26 -9.16 15.21 -6.45
C ASP A 26 -7.99 14.29 -6.03
N TYR A 27 -8.13 12.97 -6.19
CA TYR A 27 -7.04 12.01 -5.95
C TYR A 27 -5.87 12.21 -6.92
N LEU A 28 -6.14 12.39 -8.20
CA LEU A 28 -5.09 12.63 -9.22
C LEU A 28 -4.34 13.92 -8.92
N GLU A 29 -5.05 15.03 -8.69
CA GLU A 29 -4.44 16.33 -8.35
C GLU A 29 -3.61 16.24 -7.06
N PHE A 30 -4.10 15.54 -6.04
CA PHE A 30 -3.39 15.34 -4.78
C PHE A 30 -2.04 14.63 -4.97
N ASN A 31 -1.99 13.61 -5.82
CA ASN A 31 -0.76 12.89 -6.12
C ASN A 31 0.19 13.67 -7.05
N VAL A 32 -0.33 14.47 -7.97
CA VAL A 32 0.47 15.40 -8.79
C VAL A 32 1.13 16.46 -7.90
N GLU A 33 0.37 17.03 -6.97
CA GLU A 33 0.93 17.95 -5.97
C GLU A 33 1.98 17.28 -5.09
N ALA A 34 1.76 16.03 -4.68
CA ALA A 34 2.75 15.28 -3.91
C ALA A 34 4.06 15.10 -4.68
N GLU A 35 4.00 14.79 -5.98
CA GLU A 35 5.20 14.73 -6.82
C GLU A 35 5.94 16.06 -6.83
N ALA A 36 5.23 17.17 -7.04
CA ALA A 36 5.81 18.52 -7.05
C ALA A 36 6.45 18.90 -5.71
N LEU A 37 5.94 18.38 -4.61
CA LEU A 37 6.47 18.57 -3.26
C LEU A 37 7.63 17.60 -2.90
N GLY A 38 8.00 16.66 -3.79
CA GLY A 38 9.10 15.73 -3.60
C GLY A 38 8.76 14.43 -2.88
N PHE A 39 7.49 14.06 -2.80
CA PHE A 39 7.11 12.73 -2.32
C PHE A 39 7.58 11.65 -3.29
N HIS A 40 7.98 10.52 -2.75
CA HIS A 40 8.58 9.44 -3.51
C HIS A 40 7.56 8.59 -4.27
N SER A 41 6.37 8.38 -3.72
CA SER A 41 5.37 7.47 -4.26
C SER A 41 3.95 7.80 -3.85
N GLY A 42 2.98 7.26 -4.62
CA GLY A 42 1.58 7.17 -4.26
C GLY A 42 1.09 5.73 -4.31
N PHE A 43 0.71 5.17 -3.16
CA PHE A 43 0.13 3.84 -3.04
C PHE A 43 -1.38 3.91 -2.89
N SER A 44 -2.10 3.12 -3.69
CA SER A 44 -3.56 3.03 -3.67
C SER A 44 -4.01 1.62 -3.30
N VAL A 45 -5.17 1.52 -2.65
CA VAL A 45 -5.77 0.25 -2.24
C VAL A 45 -6.69 -0.32 -3.32
N GLU A 46 -7.04 -1.60 -3.22
CA GLU A 46 -8.17 -2.20 -3.92
C GLU A 46 -9.23 -2.59 -2.90
N HIS A 47 -10.46 -2.07 -3.07
CA HIS A 47 -11.61 -2.42 -2.25
C HIS A 47 -12.89 -2.42 -3.06
N HIS A 48 -13.76 -3.40 -2.75
CA HIS A 48 -15.02 -3.61 -3.44
C HIS A 48 -16.20 -3.57 -2.47
N PHE A 49 -17.38 -3.27 -2.97
CA PHE A 49 -18.67 -3.40 -2.30
C PHE A 49 -18.80 -2.62 -0.98
N SER A 50 -17.97 -1.59 -0.75
CA SER A 50 -17.98 -0.83 0.50
C SER A 50 -19.04 0.27 0.55
N GLY A 51 -19.55 0.71 -0.61
CA GLY A 51 -20.50 1.80 -0.74
C GLY A 51 -19.95 3.21 -0.51
N TRP A 52 -18.65 3.36 -0.21
CA TRP A 52 -18.05 4.68 0.04
C TRP A 52 -16.59 4.82 -0.44
N ASN A 53 -15.85 3.76 -0.59
CA ASN A 53 -14.53 3.76 -1.23
C ASN A 53 -14.68 3.46 -2.72
N GLN A 54 -14.14 4.34 -3.57
CA GLN A 54 -14.24 4.20 -5.02
C GLN A 54 -12.90 3.75 -5.64
N VAL A 55 -12.43 2.57 -5.24
CA VAL A 55 -11.10 2.06 -5.62
C VAL A 55 -11.17 0.60 -6.06
N SER A 56 -12.18 0.26 -6.84
CA SER A 56 -12.35 -1.11 -7.35
C SER A 56 -11.47 -1.41 -8.58
N SER A 57 -11.02 -0.39 -9.29
CA SER A 57 -10.19 -0.52 -10.51
C SER A 57 -8.86 0.22 -10.35
N THR A 58 -8.04 -0.27 -9.42
CA THR A 58 -6.82 0.39 -8.97
C THR A 58 -5.79 0.57 -10.08
N LEU A 59 -5.57 -0.46 -10.91
CA LEU A 59 -4.59 -0.37 -12.01
C LEU A 59 -5.00 0.65 -13.07
N MET A 60 -6.30 0.77 -13.38
CA MET A 60 -6.81 1.81 -14.29
C MET A 60 -6.57 3.21 -13.71
N LEU A 61 -6.82 3.41 -12.42
CA LEU A 61 -6.58 4.68 -11.73
C LEU A 61 -5.09 5.04 -11.74
N LEU A 62 -4.22 4.08 -11.45
CA LEU A 62 -2.77 4.28 -11.52
C LEU A 62 -2.29 4.52 -12.94
N GLY A 63 -2.94 3.95 -13.96
CA GLY A 63 -2.70 4.28 -15.37
C GLY A 63 -2.95 5.75 -15.69
N ALA A 64 -4.06 6.30 -15.20
CA ALA A 64 -4.35 7.73 -15.31
C ALA A 64 -3.30 8.58 -14.57
N LEU A 65 -2.88 8.16 -13.37
CA LEU A 65 -1.84 8.86 -12.61
C LEU A 65 -0.46 8.77 -13.27
N ALA A 66 -0.13 7.64 -13.91
CA ALA A 66 1.11 7.45 -14.65
C ALA A 66 1.31 8.50 -15.74
N MET A 67 0.22 8.87 -16.42
CA MET A 67 0.22 9.89 -17.49
C MET A 67 0.32 11.33 -16.96
N ARG A 68 0.00 11.54 -15.67
CA ARG A 68 0.00 12.84 -15.00
C ARG A 68 1.28 13.14 -14.23
N THR A 69 2.10 12.11 -13.97
CA THR A 69 3.32 12.18 -13.16
C THR A 69 4.53 11.70 -13.95
N ARG A 70 5.75 12.08 -13.52
CA ARG A 70 7.00 11.75 -14.22
C ARG A 70 7.97 10.95 -13.36
N THR A 71 8.01 11.21 -12.07
CA THR A 71 8.99 10.68 -11.12
C THR A 71 8.34 9.92 -9.96
N LEU A 72 7.08 10.24 -9.65
CA LEU A 72 6.32 9.58 -8.58
C LEU A 72 6.20 8.08 -8.86
N ARG A 73 6.68 7.23 -7.94
CA ARG A 73 6.43 5.80 -8.04
C ARG A 73 4.98 5.48 -7.72
N LEU A 74 4.43 4.52 -8.43
CA LEU A 74 3.02 4.16 -8.38
C LEU A 74 2.89 2.82 -7.68
N GLY A 75 2.26 2.80 -6.51
CA GLY A 75 2.14 1.59 -5.72
C GLY A 75 0.71 1.10 -5.56
N THR A 76 0.57 -0.20 -5.35
CA THR A 76 -0.68 -0.77 -4.83
C THR A 76 -0.48 -1.27 -3.40
N ALA A 77 -1.48 -1.05 -2.54
CA ALA A 77 -1.41 -1.49 -1.14
C ALA A 77 -2.79 -1.94 -0.61
N VAL A 78 -3.30 -3.00 -1.20
CA VAL A 78 -2.71 -3.94 -2.14
C VAL A 78 -3.72 -4.29 -3.23
N ILE A 79 -3.28 -4.84 -4.37
CA ILE A 79 -4.13 -5.62 -5.27
C ILE A 79 -4.37 -6.99 -4.63
N VAL A 80 -5.53 -7.56 -4.88
CA VAL A 80 -5.94 -8.86 -4.31
C VAL A 80 -6.01 -9.94 -5.40
N PRO A 81 -4.90 -10.60 -5.78
CA PRO A 81 -4.86 -11.57 -6.87
C PRO A 81 -5.93 -12.66 -6.82
N PRO A 82 -6.41 -13.12 -5.64
CA PRO A 82 -7.52 -14.06 -5.57
C PRO A 82 -8.82 -13.64 -6.28
N TRP A 83 -9.04 -12.32 -6.47
CA TRP A 83 -10.22 -11.79 -7.17
C TRP A 83 -10.07 -11.78 -8.70
N HIS A 84 -8.84 -11.92 -9.21
CA HIS A 84 -8.49 -11.71 -10.61
C HIS A 84 -8.15 -12.99 -11.34
N ASN A 85 -8.30 -12.97 -12.66
CA ASN A 85 -7.60 -13.92 -13.51
C ASN A 85 -6.11 -13.56 -13.55
N PRO A 86 -5.19 -14.44 -13.12
CA PRO A 86 -3.79 -14.08 -12.94
C PRO A 86 -3.04 -13.79 -14.26
N VAL A 87 -3.46 -14.35 -15.40
CA VAL A 87 -2.87 -14.02 -16.70
C VAL A 87 -3.28 -12.61 -17.10
N LEU A 88 -4.58 -12.29 -17.02
CA LEU A 88 -5.10 -10.96 -17.34
C LEU A 88 -4.48 -9.91 -16.40
N LEU A 89 -4.38 -10.20 -15.10
CA LEU A 89 -3.74 -9.30 -14.15
C LEU A 89 -2.25 -9.08 -14.48
N ALA A 90 -1.55 -10.12 -14.95
CA ALA A 90 -0.15 -9.99 -15.37
C ALA A 90 0.00 -9.08 -16.59
N GLU A 91 -0.92 -9.13 -17.56
CA GLU A 91 -0.96 -8.23 -18.74
C GLU A 91 -1.24 -6.79 -18.35
N GLU A 92 -2.22 -6.55 -17.46
CA GLU A 92 -2.58 -5.22 -16.96
C GLU A 92 -1.41 -4.58 -16.18
N VAL A 93 -0.75 -5.37 -15.33
CA VAL A 93 0.43 -4.94 -14.56
C VAL A 93 1.59 -4.59 -15.50
N ALA A 94 1.87 -5.42 -16.50
CA ALA A 94 2.95 -5.17 -17.45
C ALA A 94 2.66 -3.93 -18.32
N THR A 95 1.41 -3.74 -18.72
CA THR A 95 0.96 -2.55 -19.44
C THR A 95 1.16 -1.28 -18.61
N LEU A 96 0.74 -1.30 -17.34
CA LEU A 96 0.93 -0.16 -16.43
C LEU A 96 2.41 0.12 -16.16
N ASP A 97 3.22 -0.93 -16.03
CA ASP A 97 4.66 -0.79 -15.82
C ASP A 97 5.34 -0.08 -16.99
N LEU A 98 4.96 -0.42 -18.24
CA LEU A 98 5.42 0.27 -19.44
C LEU A 98 4.93 1.72 -19.51
N LEU A 99 3.63 1.96 -19.29
CA LEU A 99 3.04 3.31 -19.31
C LEU A 99 3.68 4.22 -18.25
N SER A 100 4.08 3.66 -17.12
CA SER A 100 4.75 4.38 -16.05
C SER A 100 6.27 4.50 -16.24
N HIS A 101 6.85 3.95 -17.30
CA HIS A 101 8.30 3.87 -17.50
C HIS A 101 9.03 3.19 -16.34
N GLY A 102 8.50 2.06 -15.85
CA GLY A 102 9.12 1.26 -14.78
C GLY A 102 8.98 1.86 -13.39
N ARG A 103 7.97 2.69 -13.13
CA ARG A 103 7.71 3.27 -11.81
C ARG A 103 6.70 2.48 -10.97
N LEU A 104 6.25 1.32 -11.42
CA LEU A 104 5.28 0.51 -10.69
C LEU A 104 5.94 -0.27 -9.55
N ASP A 105 5.31 -0.22 -8.37
CA ASP A 105 5.55 -1.05 -7.19
C ASP A 105 4.28 -1.87 -6.92
N LEU A 106 4.28 -3.16 -7.22
CA LEU A 106 3.09 -4.00 -7.14
C LEU A 106 2.91 -4.60 -5.74
N GLY A 107 2.12 -3.96 -4.91
CA GLY A 107 1.70 -4.53 -3.64
C GLY A 107 0.54 -5.50 -3.84
N ILE A 108 0.68 -6.70 -3.29
CA ILE A 108 -0.27 -7.80 -3.41
C ILE A 108 -0.68 -8.35 -2.05
N GLY A 109 -1.88 -8.89 -1.96
CA GLY A 109 -2.41 -9.48 -0.74
C GLY A 109 -3.50 -10.51 -0.99
N LYS A 110 -3.85 -11.30 0.02
CA LYS A 110 -4.83 -12.37 -0.11
C LYS A 110 -6.29 -11.95 0.14
N GLY A 111 -6.50 -10.66 0.48
CA GLY A 111 -7.81 -10.18 0.90
C GLY A 111 -8.10 -10.48 2.39
N TYR A 112 -9.07 -9.75 2.96
CA TYR A 112 -9.47 -9.93 4.36
C TYR A 112 -10.92 -9.52 4.66
N ARG A 113 -11.60 -8.81 3.75
CA ARG A 113 -12.98 -8.35 3.97
C ARG A 113 -13.98 -9.42 3.58
N HIS A 114 -14.81 -9.82 4.52
CA HIS A 114 -15.85 -10.84 4.30
C HIS A 114 -16.81 -10.45 3.16
N SER A 115 -17.20 -9.18 3.07
CA SER A 115 -18.08 -8.67 2.02
C SER A 115 -17.51 -8.84 0.62
N GLU A 116 -16.18 -8.72 0.46
CA GLU A 116 -15.49 -8.90 -0.81
C GLU A 116 -15.44 -10.38 -1.19
N PHE A 117 -15.07 -11.26 -0.26
CA PHE A 117 -15.14 -12.71 -0.46
C PHE A 117 -16.54 -13.18 -0.87
N LYS A 118 -17.56 -12.71 -0.16
CA LYS A 118 -18.96 -13.03 -0.48
C LYS A 118 -19.37 -12.48 -1.85
N GLY A 119 -19.00 -11.25 -2.18
CA GLY A 119 -19.34 -10.61 -3.44
C GLY A 119 -18.71 -11.29 -4.65
N PHE A 120 -17.48 -11.77 -4.53
CA PHE A 120 -16.77 -12.54 -5.55
C PHE A 120 -17.05 -14.05 -5.51
N GLN A 121 -17.87 -14.52 -4.54
CA GLN A 121 -18.19 -15.95 -4.37
C GLN A 121 -16.95 -16.83 -4.16
N ILE A 122 -15.96 -16.33 -3.45
CA ILE A 122 -14.72 -17.02 -3.12
C ILE A 122 -14.73 -17.34 -1.61
N SER A 123 -14.35 -18.59 -1.26
CA SER A 123 -14.21 -18.95 0.15
C SER A 123 -12.99 -18.26 0.78
N PRO A 124 -13.11 -17.65 1.97
CA PRO A 124 -11.95 -17.16 2.72
C PRO A 124 -10.88 -18.24 2.98
N ASP A 125 -11.28 -19.50 3.10
CA ASP A 125 -10.36 -20.64 3.32
C ASP A 125 -9.47 -20.92 2.08
N GLU A 126 -9.87 -20.46 0.91
CA GLU A 126 -9.10 -20.61 -0.33
C GLU A 126 -8.15 -19.43 -0.57
N ALA A 127 -8.27 -18.34 0.21
CA ALA A 127 -7.57 -17.08 -0.05
C ALA A 127 -6.06 -17.25 -0.19
N GLU A 128 -5.43 -18.02 0.68
CA GLU A 128 -3.98 -18.22 0.69
C GLU A 128 -3.51 -19.08 -0.49
N THR A 129 -4.22 -20.19 -0.76
CA THR A 129 -3.86 -21.07 -1.89
C THR A 129 -4.12 -20.41 -3.24
N ARG A 130 -5.22 -19.65 -3.39
CA ARG A 130 -5.45 -18.80 -4.57
C ARG A 130 -4.37 -17.75 -4.75
N PHE A 131 -4.00 -17.06 -3.68
CA PHE A 131 -2.94 -16.07 -3.72
C PHE A 131 -1.62 -16.66 -4.20
N ASP A 132 -1.22 -17.82 -3.67
CA ASP A 132 0.03 -18.47 -4.06
C ASP A 132 0.03 -18.91 -5.53
N GLU A 133 -1.05 -19.56 -5.98
CA GLU A 133 -1.19 -19.99 -7.35
C GLU A 133 -1.20 -18.77 -8.32
N ALA A 134 -1.92 -17.71 -7.97
CA ALA A 134 -1.93 -16.49 -8.79
C ALA A 134 -0.54 -15.87 -8.92
N VAL A 135 0.20 -15.74 -7.80
CA VAL A 135 1.55 -15.16 -7.80
C VAL A 135 2.53 -16.03 -8.59
N GLU A 136 2.42 -17.35 -8.51
CA GLU A 136 3.20 -18.28 -9.34
C GLU A 136 2.95 -18.05 -10.84
N VAL A 137 1.67 -18.03 -11.24
CA VAL A 137 1.29 -17.79 -12.65
C VAL A 137 1.78 -16.43 -13.14
N MET A 138 1.55 -15.37 -12.36
CA MET A 138 1.98 -14.01 -12.72
C MET A 138 3.50 -13.92 -12.86
N THR A 139 4.24 -14.44 -11.90
CA THR A 139 5.71 -14.42 -11.94
C THR A 139 6.24 -15.18 -13.14
N ARG A 140 5.68 -16.36 -13.42
CA ARG A 140 6.03 -17.15 -14.61
C ARG A 140 5.71 -16.37 -15.89
N ALA A 141 4.55 -15.75 -15.97
CA ALA A 141 4.10 -14.98 -17.12
C ALA A 141 5.06 -13.81 -17.47
N TRP A 142 5.63 -13.14 -16.47
CA TRP A 142 6.56 -12.03 -16.67
C TRP A 142 7.99 -12.47 -16.98
N THR A 143 8.38 -13.67 -16.54
CA THR A 143 9.77 -14.15 -16.64
C THR A 143 10.02 -15.10 -17.81
N THR A 144 8.97 -15.76 -18.32
CA THR A 144 9.08 -16.58 -19.54
C THR A 144 9.04 -15.72 -20.80
N ARG A 145 9.68 -16.21 -21.85
CA ARG A 145 9.62 -15.63 -23.21
C ARG A 145 8.93 -16.59 -24.20
N GLU A 146 8.48 -17.73 -23.70
CA GLU A 146 7.85 -18.77 -24.46
C GLU A 146 6.40 -18.96 -24.00
N ARG A 147 5.58 -19.53 -24.86
CA ARG A 147 4.25 -19.94 -24.48
C ARG A 147 4.30 -20.97 -23.37
N PHE A 148 3.35 -20.91 -22.44
CA PHE A 148 3.27 -21.86 -21.36
C PHE A 148 1.84 -22.29 -21.08
N SER A 149 1.73 -23.47 -20.48
CA SER A 149 0.46 -23.97 -19.96
C SER A 149 0.57 -24.10 -18.45
N HIS A 150 -0.55 -23.87 -17.77
CA HIS A 150 -0.69 -24.03 -16.32
C HIS A 150 -1.94 -24.87 -16.02
N LYS A 151 -1.77 -25.86 -15.15
CA LYS A 151 -2.87 -26.69 -14.67
C LYS A 151 -2.82 -26.71 -13.15
N GLY A 152 -3.40 -25.69 -12.54
CA GLY A 152 -3.45 -25.53 -11.10
C GLY A 152 -4.78 -26.01 -10.49
N ARG A 153 -4.99 -25.67 -9.24
CA ARG A 153 -6.24 -25.95 -8.52
C ARG A 153 -7.37 -25.01 -8.96
N PHE A 154 -7.07 -23.76 -9.21
CA PHE A 154 -8.05 -22.70 -9.46
C PHE A 154 -8.01 -22.19 -10.88
N TRP A 155 -6.87 -22.24 -11.55
CA TRP A 155 -6.72 -21.74 -12.92
C TRP A 155 -6.08 -22.77 -13.84
N HIS A 156 -6.61 -22.81 -15.05
CA HIS A 156 -6.10 -23.66 -16.12
C HIS A 156 -5.91 -22.79 -17.35
N PHE A 157 -4.69 -22.79 -17.90
CA PHE A 157 -4.34 -22.07 -19.11
C PHE A 157 -3.59 -23.00 -20.06
N GLU A 158 -3.89 -22.90 -21.33
CA GLU A 158 -3.24 -23.67 -22.38
C GLU A 158 -2.59 -22.74 -23.38
N ASP A 159 -1.31 -22.93 -23.65
CA ASP A 159 -0.54 -22.25 -24.71
C ASP A 159 -0.65 -20.71 -24.66
N VAL A 160 -0.55 -20.10 -23.48
CA VAL A 160 -0.62 -18.65 -23.28
C VAL A 160 0.75 -18.00 -23.26
N ILE A 161 0.83 -16.74 -23.67
CA ILE A 161 1.96 -15.83 -23.48
C ILE A 161 1.44 -14.48 -23.05
N VAL A 162 2.08 -13.84 -22.09
CA VAL A 162 1.70 -12.49 -21.63
C VAL A 162 2.39 -11.43 -22.48
N GLU A 163 1.60 -10.57 -23.08
CA GLU A 163 2.02 -9.46 -23.93
C GLU A 163 1.31 -8.17 -23.51
N PRO A 164 2.07 -7.08 -23.30
CA PRO A 164 3.50 -6.93 -23.44
C PRO A 164 4.27 -7.50 -22.22
N PRO A 165 5.60 -7.71 -22.33
CA PRO A 165 6.43 -7.97 -21.15
C PRO A 165 6.62 -6.66 -20.35
N PRO A 166 6.78 -6.72 -19.01
CA PRO A 166 6.95 -5.51 -18.19
C PRO A 166 8.27 -4.77 -18.52
N ALA A 167 8.33 -3.47 -18.20
CA ALA A 167 9.53 -2.65 -18.36
C ALA A 167 10.61 -3.06 -17.35
N GLN A 168 10.25 -3.30 -16.10
CA GLN A 168 11.15 -3.70 -15.03
C GLN A 168 11.52 -5.18 -15.13
N ARG A 169 12.75 -5.53 -14.75
CA ARG A 169 13.26 -6.90 -14.84
C ARG A 169 13.68 -7.42 -13.46
N PRO A 170 13.36 -8.68 -13.14
CA PRO A 170 12.60 -9.67 -13.93
C PRO A 170 11.10 -9.34 -14.05
N HIS A 171 10.57 -8.54 -13.17
CA HIS A 171 9.19 -8.01 -13.11
C HIS A 171 9.16 -6.78 -12.17
N PRO A 172 8.04 -6.01 -12.09
CA PRO A 172 7.90 -4.97 -11.08
C PRO A 172 8.16 -5.50 -9.67
N PRO A 173 8.76 -4.70 -8.77
CA PRO A 173 8.95 -5.11 -7.38
C PRO A 173 7.62 -5.53 -6.75
N LEU A 174 7.61 -6.72 -6.13
CA LEU A 174 6.45 -7.25 -5.42
C LEU A 174 6.53 -6.85 -3.94
N TRP A 175 5.45 -6.26 -3.44
CA TRP A 175 5.27 -5.84 -2.06
C TRP A 175 4.14 -6.64 -1.42
N VAL A 176 4.31 -7.04 -0.16
CA VAL A 176 3.29 -7.79 0.57
C VAL A 176 2.96 -7.10 1.89
N ALA A 177 1.68 -6.89 2.15
CA ALA A 177 1.23 -6.44 3.47
C ALA A 177 1.28 -7.60 4.47
N ALA A 178 2.16 -7.51 5.47
CA ALA A 178 2.31 -8.51 6.50
C ALA A 178 2.59 -7.88 7.88
N GLY A 179 2.04 -8.46 8.94
CA GLY A 179 2.17 -7.93 10.30
C GLY A 179 2.57 -8.96 11.35
N ASN A 180 2.40 -10.27 11.08
CA ASN A 180 2.82 -11.32 11.99
C ASN A 180 4.14 -11.98 11.54
N PRO A 181 4.92 -12.57 12.47
CA PRO A 181 6.24 -13.12 12.17
C PRO A 181 6.26 -14.17 11.06
N HIS A 182 5.25 -15.03 10.97
CA HIS A 182 5.16 -16.06 9.92
C HIS A 182 5.04 -15.44 8.53
N SER A 183 4.09 -14.51 8.35
CA SER A 183 3.88 -13.85 7.07
C SER A 183 5.09 -12.97 6.67
N ILE A 184 5.77 -12.35 7.64
CA ILE A 184 6.98 -11.56 7.40
C ILE A 184 8.12 -12.44 6.88
N ARG A 185 8.40 -13.58 7.55
CA ARG A 185 9.43 -14.52 7.09
C ARG A 185 9.12 -15.04 5.70
N ARG A 186 7.87 -15.40 5.44
CA ARG A 186 7.45 -15.89 4.13
C ARG A 186 7.63 -14.86 3.01
N ALA A 187 7.34 -13.59 3.28
CA ALA A 187 7.60 -12.50 2.33
C ALA A 187 9.11 -12.32 2.07
N ALA A 188 9.90 -12.32 3.15
CA ALA A 188 11.36 -12.17 3.08
C ALA A 188 12.03 -13.29 2.29
N ALA A 189 11.68 -14.56 2.56
CA ALA A 189 12.21 -15.74 1.88
C ALA A 189 11.91 -15.75 0.36
N ARG A 190 10.75 -15.17 -0.04
CA ARG A 190 10.37 -15.01 -1.45
C ARG A 190 10.97 -13.78 -2.13
N GLY A 191 11.77 -12.99 -1.42
CA GLY A 191 12.35 -11.76 -1.95
C GLY A 191 11.39 -10.59 -2.09
N PHE A 192 10.16 -10.68 -1.53
CA PHE A 192 9.15 -9.62 -1.59
C PHE A 192 9.47 -8.49 -0.62
N SER A 193 9.19 -7.27 -1.01
CA SER A 193 9.21 -6.09 -0.16
C SER A 193 8.02 -6.09 0.82
N LEU A 194 8.15 -5.36 1.93
CA LEU A 194 7.22 -5.45 3.06
C LEU A 194 6.46 -4.13 3.27
N ILE A 195 5.15 -4.21 3.38
CA ILE A 195 4.27 -3.12 3.82
C ILE A 195 3.82 -3.42 5.24
N LEU A 196 4.26 -2.62 6.21
CA LEU A 196 3.85 -2.68 7.60
C LEU A 196 2.67 -1.76 7.88
N ASP A 197 1.85 -2.15 8.85
CA ASP A 197 0.61 -1.47 9.19
C ASP A 197 0.81 -0.10 9.85
N GLN A 198 -0.29 0.64 9.94
CA GLN A 198 -0.33 2.01 10.44
C GLN A 198 -0.53 2.12 11.96
N TYR A 199 -0.72 1.02 12.67
CA TYR A 199 -1.10 1.02 14.08
C TYR A 199 -0.01 0.52 15.03
N ALA A 200 1.01 -0.18 14.52
CA ALA A 200 2.10 -0.72 15.34
C ALA A 200 3.01 0.41 15.87
N SER A 201 3.47 0.27 17.13
CA SER A 201 4.46 1.18 17.69
C SER A 201 5.80 1.14 16.94
N ALA A 202 6.64 2.16 17.09
CA ALA A 202 7.97 2.17 16.51
C ALA A 202 8.80 0.94 16.93
N ALA A 203 8.73 0.56 18.21
CA ALA A 203 9.40 -0.63 18.73
C ALA A 203 8.93 -1.92 18.04
N ALA A 204 7.61 -2.12 17.92
CA ALA A 204 7.04 -3.28 17.23
C ALA A 204 7.40 -3.31 15.72
N LEU A 205 7.52 -2.15 15.08
CA LEU A 205 8.02 -2.08 13.71
C LEU A 205 9.49 -2.49 13.63
N GLY A 206 10.33 -2.05 14.57
CA GLY A 206 11.74 -2.45 14.66
C GLY A 206 11.92 -3.97 14.81
N GLU A 207 11.13 -4.60 15.67
CA GLU A 207 11.12 -6.07 15.82
C GLU A 207 10.75 -6.78 14.49
N ARG A 208 9.74 -6.28 13.79
CA ARG A 208 9.30 -6.83 12.49
C ARG A 208 10.35 -6.65 11.41
N ILE A 209 11.03 -5.50 11.37
CA ILE A 209 12.13 -5.22 10.45
C ILE A 209 13.30 -6.17 10.72
N ALA A 210 13.62 -6.42 12.01
CA ALA A 210 14.67 -7.36 12.38
C ALA A 210 14.37 -8.79 11.92
N ILE A 211 13.10 -9.24 12.07
CA ILE A 211 12.66 -10.56 11.56
C ILE A 211 12.81 -10.64 10.04
N TYR A 212 12.36 -9.60 9.34
CA TYR A 212 12.45 -9.54 7.88
C TYR A 212 13.91 -9.56 7.40
N LYS A 213 14.78 -8.74 8.01
CA LYS A 213 16.20 -8.68 7.70
C LYS A 213 16.88 -10.04 7.91
N ALA A 214 16.70 -10.65 9.09
CA ALA A 214 17.30 -11.93 9.42
C ALA A 214 16.90 -13.04 8.43
N GLU A 215 15.63 -13.09 8.04
CA GLU A 215 15.13 -14.08 7.10
C GLU A 215 15.66 -13.86 5.67
N ARG A 216 15.78 -12.61 5.22
CA ARG A 216 16.43 -12.30 3.92
C ARG A 216 17.88 -12.78 3.90
N GLU A 217 18.64 -12.43 4.94
CA GLU A 217 20.04 -12.82 5.06
C GLU A 217 20.21 -14.34 5.09
N ALA A 218 19.33 -15.06 5.82
CA ALA A 218 19.31 -16.51 5.86
C ALA A 218 19.02 -17.17 4.49
N ASN A 219 18.30 -16.48 3.61
CA ASN A 219 18.03 -16.92 2.24
C ASN A 219 19.02 -16.36 1.21
N GLY A 220 20.15 -15.75 1.63
CA GLY A 220 21.15 -15.19 0.74
C GLY A 220 20.71 -13.93 -0.02
N LEU A 221 19.65 -13.26 0.42
CA LEU A 221 19.13 -12.05 -0.19
C LEU A 221 19.62 -10.81 0.56
N PRO A 222 20.06 -9.75 -0.14
CA PRO A 222 20.52 -8.53 0.53
C PRO A 222 19.34 -7.84 1.21
N PHE A 223 19.59 -7.21 2.35
CA PHE A 223 18.63 -6.32 3.02
C PHE A 223 18.84 -4.88 2.58
N ASP A 224 17.78 -4.28 2.04
CA ASP A 224 17.68 -2.84 1.81
C ASP A 224 16.53 -2.29 2.67
N PRO A 225 16.77 -1.32 3.59
CA PRO A 225 15.71 -0.73 4.39
C PRO A 225 14.61 -0.06 3.55
N MET A 226 14.89 0.28 2.29
CA MET A 226 13.90 0.81 1.35
C MET A 226 12.90 -0.25 0.84
N GLN A 227 13.15 -1.52 1.10
CA GLN A 227 12.22 -2.62 0.82
C GLN A 227 11.18 -2.84 1.95
N VAL A 228 11.23 -2.01 2.99
CA VAL A 228 10.24 -2.03 4.07
C VAL A 228 9.62 -0.65 4.20
N THR A 229 8.31 -0.58 4.06
CA THR A 229 7.55 0.65 4.33
C THR A 229 6.61 0.47 5.51
N ALA A 230 6.40 1.54 6.28
CA ALA A 230 5.41 1.60 7.34
C ALA A 230 4.36 2.66 7.02
N ALA A 231 3.09 2.30 7.08
CA ALA A 231 2.00 3.26 6.91
C ALA A 231 1.82 4.09 8.19
N ARG A 232 1.45 5.37 8.04
CA ARG A 232 1.12 6.28 9.16
C ARG A 232 0.05 7.27 8.73
N GLN A 233 -0.85 7.56 9.65
CA GLN A 233 -1.79 8.68 9.50
C GLN A 233 -1.10 9.97 9.89
N LEU A 234 -1.36 11.04 9.14
CA LEU A 234 -0.72 12.34 9.33
C LEU A 234 -1.74 13.47 9.46
N TYR A 235 -1.54 14.31 10.47
CA TYR A 235 -2.21 15.61 10.60
C TYR A 235 -1.31 16.60 11.33
N VAL A 236 -0.90 17.68 10.66
CA VAL A 236 -0.09 18.76 11.25
C VAL A 236 -1.03 19.74 11.95
N ALA A 237 -1.17 19.62 13.26
CA ALA A 237 -2.05 20.44 14.07
C ALA A 237 -1.51 21.86 14.26
N LYS A 238 -2.42 22.81 14.47
CA LYS A 238 -2.07 24.20 14.79
C LYS A 238 -1.78 24.37 16.28
N ASP A 239 -2.54 23.66 17.09
CA ASP A 239 -2.47 23.68 18.55
C ASP A 239 -3.05 22.38 19.12
N LYS A 240 -3.10 22.27 20.45
CA LYS A 240 -3.60 21.11 21.17
C LYS A 240 -5.08 20.83 20.88
N ALA A 241 -5.90 21.87 20.82
CA ALA A 241 -7.35 21.72 20.58
C ALA A 241 -7.62 21.19 19.15
N ASP A 242 -6.87 21.69 18.17
CA ASP A 242 -6.94 21.21 16.78
C ASP A 242 -6.47 19.75 16.67
N LYS A 243 -5.40 19.36 17.38
CA LYS A 243 -4.95 17.97 17.49
C LYS A 243 -6.03 17.06 18.04
N GLU A 244 -6.65 17.42 19.17
CA GLU A 244 -7.69 16.64 19.80
C GLU A 244 -8.91 16.45 18.87
N ALA A 245 -9.35 17.53 18.22
CA ALA A 245 -10.45 17.46 17.24
C ALA A 245 -10.10 16.57 16.04
N ALA A 246 -8.86 16.58 15.56
CA ALA A 246 -8.41 15.73 14.48
C ALA A 246 -8.37 14.25 14.89
N LEU A 247 -7.92 13.94 16.10
CA LEU A 247 -7.91 12.57 16.64
C LEU A 247 -9.32 11.99 16.77
N ILE A 248 -10.29 12.79 17.23
CA ILE A 248 -11.71 12.37 17.29
C ILE A 248 -12.22 11.98 15.90
N ARG A 249 -12.01 12.85 14.90
CA ARG A 249 -12.40 12.56 13.51
C ARG A 249 -11.75 11.29 12.98
N GLN A 250 -10.48 11.09 13.32
CA GLN A 250 -9.70 9.92 12.88
C GLN A 250 -10.21 8.63 13.55
N ALA A 251 -10.52 8.67 14.84
CA ALA A 251 -11.09 7.53 15.55
C ALA A 251 -12.45 7.09 14.95
N GLU A 252 -13.29 8.06 14.57
CA GLU A 252 -14.55 7.78 13.88
C GLU A 252 -14.34 7.12 12.51
N TYR A 253 -13.39 7.63 11.73
CA TYR A 253 -13.03 7.05 10.44
C TYR A 253 -12.50 5.61 10.58
N THR A 254 -11.62 5.37 11.56
CA THR A 254 -11.07 4.04 11.84
C THR A 254 -12.17 3.07 12.25
N ARG A 255 -13.07 3.47 13.14
CA ARG A 255 -14.23 2.66 13.57
C ARG A 255 -15.11 2.27 12.39
N ARG A 256 -15.39 3.20 11.48
CA ARG A 256 -16.14 2.92 10.25
C ARG A 256 -15.43 1.88 9.37
N THR A 257 -14.15 2.03 9.19
CA THR A 257 -13.33 1.09 8.39
C THR A 257 -13.34 -0.32 9.00
N ILE A 258 -13.20 -0.43 10.32
CA ILE A 258 -13.26 -1.70 11.03
C ILE A 258 -14.64 -2.35 10.88
N ASN A 259 -15.71 -1.59 11.03
CA ASN A 259 -17.09 -2.12 10.93
C ASN A 259 -17.38 -2.71 9.53
N VAL A 260 -16.89 -2.09 8.45
CA VAL A 260 -17.04 -2.62 7.09
C VAL A 260 -16.28 -3.95 6.90
N ALA A 261 -15.23 -4.17 7.68
CA ALA A 261 -14.40 -5.37 7.59
C ALA A 261 -14.81 -6.50 8.56
N ARG A 262 -15.80 -6.28 9.43
CA ARG A 262 -16.25 -7.30 10.39
C ARG A 262 -16.85 -8.52 9.70
N MET A 263 -16.50 -9.68 10.24
CA MET A 263 -17.10 -10.97 9.92
C MET A 263 -18.49 -11.08 10.58
N PRO A 264 -19.36 -12.00 10.11
CA PRO A 264 -20.66 -12.24 10.74
C PRO A 264 -20.59 -12.62 12.24
N ASP A 265 -19.49 -13.23 12.68
CA ASP A 265 -19.21 -13.57 14.09
C ASP A 265 -18.69 -12.39 14.93
N GLY A 266 -18.62 -11.19 14.34
CA GLY A 266 -18.14 -9.96 14.96
C GLY A 266 -16.63 -9.80 15.00
N LYS A 267 -15.84 -10.81 14.58
CA LYS A 267 -14.38 -10.70 14.49
C LYS A 267 -13.96 -9.90 13.26
N THR A 268 -12.75 -9.40 13.26
CA THR A 268 -12.11 -8.83 12.09
C THR A 268 -11.29 -9.91 11.38
N GLY A 269 -11.46 -10.06 10.08
CA GLY A 269 -10.71 -11.03 9.26
C GLY A 269 -9.20 -10.70 9.13
N SER A 270 -8.73 -9.65 9.81
CA SER A 270 -7.36 -9.13 9.71
C SER A 270 -6.76 -8.92 11.10
N HIS A 271 -5.55 -9.43 11.32
CA HIS A 271 -4.76 -9.18 12.53
C HIS A 271 -4.52 -7.67 12.77
N VAL A 272 -4.31 -6.90 11.69
CA VAL A 272 -4.10 -5.44 11.74
C VAL A 272 -5.36 -4.73 12.25
N LEU A 273 -6.53 -5.10 11.74
CA LEU A 273 -7.79 -4.49 12.17
C LEU A 273 -8.18 -4.92 13.59
N ALA A 274 -7.88 -6.15 13.98
CA ALA A 274 -8.08 -6.59 15.38
C ALA A 274 -7.21 -5.77 16.35
N TYR A 275 -6.00 -5.39 15.94
CA TYR A 275 -5.15 -4.48 16.72
C TYR A 275 -5.72 -3.06 16.76
N ALA A 276 -6.20 -2.56 15.64
CA ALA A 276 -6.79 -1.22 15.50
C ALA A 276 -8.09 -1.04 16.30
N ASP A 277 -8.81 -2.13 16.60
CA ASP A 277 -10.06 -2.12 17.37
C ASP A 277 -9.84 -1.93 18.90
N ARG A 278 -8.58 -1.89 19.34
CA ARG A 278 -8.25 -1.58 20.74
C ARG A 278 -8.40 -0.08 21.01
N ALA A 279 -8.88 0.27 22.21
CA ALA A 279 -8.93 1.66 22.64
C ALA A 279 -7.53 2.30 22.59
N GLY A 280 -7.43 3.51 22.05
CA GLY A 280 -6.18 4.27 21.94
C GLY A 280 -5.25 3.87 20.79
N ALA A 281 -5.47 2.73 20.12
CA ALA A 281 -4.55 2.23 19.08
C ALA A 281 -4.36 3.20 17.90
N THR A 282 -5.39 3.95 17.56
CA THR A 282 -5.34 4.95 16.47
C THR A 282 -4.55 6.19 16.90
N GLU A 283 -4.75 6.64 18.15
CA GLU A 283 -4.18 7.86 18.69
C GLU A 283 -2.69 7.69 19.02
N GLU A 284 -2.31 6.53 19.54
CA GLU A 284 -0.95 6.25 20.04
C GLU A 284 0.13 6.35 18.97
N ASN A 285 -0.18 5.95 17.73
CA ASN A 285 0.81 5.79 16.66
C ASN A 285 0.54 6.65 15.42
N ALA A 286 -0.48 7.53 15.45
CA ALA A 286 -0.73 8.51 14.42
C ALA A 286 0.25 9.69 14.54
N LEU A 287 0.78 10.15 13.41
CA LEU A 287 1.62 11.36 13.34
C LEU A 287 0.74 12.61 13.39
N PHE A 288 0.09 12.81 14.55
CA PHE A 288 -0.82 13.94 14.80
C PHE A 288 -0.20 14.84 15.87
N GLY A 289 0.06 16.09 15.51
CA GLY A 289 0.67 17.05 16.44
C GLY A 289 1.20 18.30 15.76
N THR A 290 1.92 19.11 16.52
CA THR A 290 2.71 20.20 15.97
C THR A 290 3.85 19.65 15.10
N PRO A 291 4.49 20.49 14.26
CA PRO A 291 5.65 20.04 13.47
C PRO A 291 6.75 19.39 14.32
N GLU A 292 7.03 19.93 15.51
CA GLU A 292 8.04 19.41 16.43
C GLU A 292 7.66 18.05 17.03
N GLU A 293 6.40 17.89 17.44
CA GLU A 293 5.89 16.60 17.95
C GLU A 293 5.97 15.52 16.86
N ILE A 294 5.57 15.84 15.62
CA ILE A 294 5.61 14.90 14.49
C ILE A 294 7.05 14.57 14.14
N ALA A 295 7.96 15.54 14.15
CA ALA A 295 9.38 15.30 13.92
C ALA A 295 9.96 14.29 14.92
N GLY A 296 9.67 14.44 16.21
CA GLY A 296 10.09 13.47 17.24
C GLY A 296 9.52 12.06 17.02
N MET A 297 8.26 11.95 16.56
CA MET A 297 7.67 10.65 16.23
C MET A 297 8.35 10.01 15.00
N ILE A 298 8.72 10.80 13.99
CA ILE A 298 9.43 10.31 12.80
C ILE A 298 10.87 9.90 13.17
N GLU A 299 11.53 10.61 14.08
CA GLU A 299 12.83 10.21 14.63
C GLU A 299 12.75 8.84 15.30
N ALA A 300 11.75 8.61 16.13
CA ALA A 300 11.53 7.31 16.75
C ALA A 300 11.31 6.19 15.71
N LEU A 301 10.60 6.46 14.61
CA LEU A 301 10.45 5.51 13.51
C LEU A 301 11.80 5.25 12.80
N ARG A 302 12.58 6.29 12.53
CA ARG A 302 13.92 6.19 11.93
C ARG A 302 14.84 5.34 12.78
N ASP A 303 14.87 5.60 14.09
CA ASP A 303 15.72 4.91 15.05
C ASP A 303 15.32 3.44 15.22
N ALA A 304 14.04 3.10 15.00
CA ALA A 304 13.54 1.74 14.87
C ALA A 304 13.87 1.06 13.52
N GLY A 305 14.56 1.74 12.60
CA GLY A 305 14.98 1.20 11.31
C GLY A 305 14.01 1.46 10.14
N VAL A 306 12.95 2.25 10.34
CA VAL A 306 12.03 2.63 9.27
C VAL A 306 12.71 3.70 8.39
N ALA A 307 12.99 3.36 7.13
CA ALA A 307 13.57 4.29 6.16
C ALA A 307 12.55 4.86 5.18
N TYR A 308 11.37 4.27 5.08
CA TYR A 308 10.32 4.63 4.15
C TYR A 308 8.94 4.63 4.81
N VAL A 309 8.25 5.77 4.78
CA VAL A 309 6.94 5.96 5.40
C VAL A 309 5.89 6.29 4.35
N LEU A 310 4.76 5.59 4.37
CA LEU A 310 3.59 5.89 3.58
C LEU A 310 2.58 6.66 4.43
N LEU A 311 2.22 7.87 4.01
CA LEU A 311 1.38 8.79 4.76
C LEU A 311 -0.08 8.80 4.25
N THR A 312 -1.01 8.55 5.16
CA THR A 312 -2.43 8.86 4.96
C THR A 312 -2.69 10.27 5.52
N VAL A 313 -2.75 11.25 4.65
CA VAL A 313 -2.86 12.66 5.03
C VAL A 313 -4.33 13.02 5.30
N ALA A 314 -4.64 13.37 6.53
CA ALA A 314 -5.96 13.91 6.89
C ALA A 314 -5.99 15.42 6.62
N GLY A 315 -7.12 15.94 6.12
CA GLY A 315 -7.29 17.39 5.89
C GLY A 315 -6.82 17.93 4.53
N GLY A 316 -6.48 17.03 3.59
CA GLY A 316 -6.28 17.40 2.18
C GLY A 316 -4.93 18.05 1.85
N VAL A 317 -4.89 18.79 0.73
CA VAL A 317 -3.65 19.30 0.13
C VAL A 317 -2.90 20.31 1.03
N ASP A 318 -3.59 21.08 1.84
CA ASP A 318 -2.94 22.04 2.74
C ASP A 318 -2.10 21.33 3.82
N GLN A 319 -2.56 20.18 4.30
CA GLN A 319 -1.81 19.36 5.24
C GLN A 319 -0.59 18.72 4.57
N LEU A 320 -0.74 18.29 3.31
CA LEU A 320 0.37 17.79 2.51
C LEU A 320 1.48 18.85 2.34
N ARG A 321 1.08 20.08 1.96
CA ARG A 321 2.00 21.23 1.81
C ARG A 321 2.68 21.60 3.13
N ARG A 322 1.92 21.58 4.23
CA ARG A 322 2.49 21.86 5.56
C ARG A 322 3.56 20.84 5.93
N PHE A 323 3.26 19.55 5.78
CA PHE A 323 4.25 18.49 6.05
C PHE A 323 5.50 18.65 5.19
N ALA A 324 5.33 18.87 3.89
CA ALA A 324 6.44 19.03 2.94
C ALA A 324 7.33 20.24 3.26
N ARG A 325 6.75 21.33 3.76
CA ARG A 325 7.48 22.55 4.09
C ARG A 325 8.08 22.54 5.50
N GLU A 326 7.32 22.04 6.48
CA GLU A 326 7.65 22.25 7.91
C GLU A 326 8.39 21.05 8.53
N ILE A 327 8.24 19.82 7.95
CA ILE A 327 8.75 18.60 8.57
C ILE A 327 9.67 17.80 7.63
N MET A 328 9.24 17.53 6.42
CA MET A 328 9.93 16.64 5.48
C MET A 328 11.40 17.01 5.22
N PRO A 329 11.81 18.29 5.13
CA PRO A 329 13.19 18.67 4.85
C PRO A 329 14.20 18.18 5.91
N ALA A 330 13.77 18.04 7.17
CA ALA A 330 14.65 17.53 8.25
C ALA A 330 15.01 16.04 8.08
N PHE A 331 14.25 15.30 7.27
CA PHE A 331 14.41 13.85 7.09
C PHE A 331 14.72 13.44 5.65
N ALA A 332 14.47 14.30 4.66
CA ALA A 332 14.81 14.05 3.28
C ALA A 332 16.35 13.94 3.16
N ARG A 333 16.85 12.82 2.60
CA ARG A 333 18.24 12.76 2.21
C ARG A 333 18.42 13.76 1.08
N GLU A 334 19.48 14.59 1.15
CA GLU A 334 19.99 15.27 -0.04
C GLU A 334 20.16 14.20 -1.15
N PRO A 335 19.72 14.47 -2.39
CA PRO A 335 20.05 13.60 -3.50
C PRO A 335 21.57 13.47 -3.49
N ALA A 336 22.09 12.24 -3.37
CA ALA A 336 23.51 11.99 -3.54
C ALA A 336 23.91 12.71 -4.82
N ALA A 337 24.85 13.62 -4.74
CA ALA A 337 25.37 14.36 -5.88
C ALA A 337 25.63 13.33 -6.97
N ARG A 338 24.96 13.47 -8.12
CA ARG A 338 25.25 12.64 -9.29
C ARG A 338 26.74 12.80 -9.52
N ALA A 339 27.51 11.75 -9.28
CA ALA A 339 28.90 11.69 -9.75
C ALA A 339 28.81 11.95 -11.26
N ALA A 340 29.34 13.08 -11.67
CA ALA A 340 29.55 13.38 -13.07
C ALA A 340 30.63 12.41 -13.55
N GLU A 341 30.25 11.42 -14.35
CA GLU A 341 31.08 10.73 -15.35
C GLU A 341 30.23 10.46 -16.59
#